data_f3d08b1ecfa150237903ef89dfcb803b
#
_entry.id   f3d08b1ecfa150237903ef89dfcb803b
#
_cell.length_a   1.000
_cell.length_b   1.000
_cell.length_c   1.000
_cell.angle_alpha   90.00
_cell.angle_beta   90.00
_cell.angle_gamma   90.00
#
_symmetry.space_group_name_H-M   'P 1'
#
loop_
_entity.id
_entity.type
_entity.pdbx_description
1 polymer ?
#
loop_
_entity_poly.entity_id
_entity_poly.type
_entity_poly.pdbx_seq_one_letter_code
_entity_poly.pdbx_strand_id
1 'polypeptide(L)'
;MDYSWKRNLIVLWIGVFFCSTAYSISIPFIPLFLSSELGVDSHLEMWSGFAFGVTFLASALISPFWGSLADKYGRKPMLIRSGFSLAVLYFLTYFIHDPYLFLVLRVFQGLLAGYVPAAIALVATNTPENKTGYALGIMATAGATGGIMGPLVGGVVSLFIGNRESFIFSGFVVLVAALIATFFAKETQFNRSGPRSSVKDDLKHALANRNFMTLLVLGGLATFSVMILEPLLTVYVMQLGADRSNASLQSGIIFSAVGIATLIAAPQWGKFGSRIGFSNVLFIGLLGGGIGNCLQFFVGHFAEFGALRFLYGLFFAGFYPSINAMIVKMTESDFRGRAFSLNQSSTQFATMLGPVIGGVLGGIIPIRWVFVVNGIMLIIAAILVRRQHIEDKLRSPSTGQ
;
A
#
# COMPACT_ATOMS: atom_id res chain seq x y z
N MET A 1 25.87 -8.22 24.37
CA MET A 1 24.90 -7.37 23.64
C MET A 1 24.78 -7.84 22.20
N ASP A 2 23.63 -8.34 21.84
CA ASP A 2 23.45 -9.01 20.55
C ASP A 2 23.41 -7.96 19.40
N TYR A 3 24.57 -7.71 18.83
CA TYR A 3 24.72 -6.86 17.63
C TYR A 3 23.98 -7.41 16.39
N SER A 4 23.51 -8.67 16.48
CA SER A 4 22.93 -9.39 15.34
C SER A 4 21.57 -8.84 14.89
N TRP A 5 20.66 -8.47 15.81
CA TRP A 5 19.33 -8.00 15.45
C TRP A 5 19.35 -6.60 14.81
N LYS A 6 20.22 -5.68 15.27
CA LYS A 6 20.34 -4.32 14.66
C LYS A 6 20.89 -4.41 13.25
N ARG A 7 21.89 -5.27 13.03
CA ARG A 7 22.42 -5.53 11.69
C ARG A 7 21.34 -6.10 10.76
N ASN A 8 20.60 -7.08 11.25
CA ASN A 8 19.48 -7.68 10.51
C ASN A 8 18.42 -6.65 10.17
N LEU A 9 18.07 -5.76 11.12
CA LEU A 9 17.12 -4.67 10.90
C LEU A 9 17.58 -3.75 9.77
N ILE A 10 18.85 -3.33 9.76
CA ILE A 10 19.39 -2.45 8.70
C ILE A 10 19.38 -3.17 7.36
N VAL A 11 19.85 -4.40 7.29
CA VAL A 11 19.89 -5.21 6.06
C VAL A 11 18.49 -5.39 5.47
N LEU A 12 17.53 -5.74 6.32
CA LEU A 12 16.15 -5.97 5.88
C LEU A 12 15.42 -4.66 5.56
N TRP A 13 15.76 -3.57 6.25
CA TRP A 13 15.26 -2.23 5.91
C TRP A 13 15.68 -1.83 4.48
N ILE A 14 16.98 -1.98 4.16
CA ILE A 14 17.49 -1.70 2.81
C ILE A 14 16.82 -2.61 1.78
N GLY A 15 16.66 -3.90 2.07
CA GLY A 15 15.99 -4.84 1.18
C GLY A 15 14.54 -4.49 0.92
N VAL A 16 13.78 -4.13 1.98
CA VAL A 16 12.37 -3.69 1.85
C VAL A 16 12.27 -2.36 1.12
N PHE A 17 13.17 -1.42 1.38
CA PHE A 17 13.23 -0.15 0.66
C PHE A 17 13.40 -0.38 -0.85
N PHE A 18 14.40 -1.19 -1.27
CA PHE A 18 14.62 -1.49 -2.68
C PHE A 18 13.45 -2.26 -3.30
N CYS A 19 12.91 -3.26 -2.61
CA CYS A 19 11.78 -4.04 -3.13
C CYS A 19 10.52 -3.18 -3.29
N SER A 20 10.21 -2.33 -2.31
CA SER A 20 9.08 -1.39 -2.38
C SER A 20 9.29 -0.32 -3.44
N THR A 21 10.52 0.19 -3.60
CA THR A 21 10.87 1.12 -4.66
C THR A 21 10.65 0.48 -6.02
N ALA A 22 11.18 -0.72 -6.27
CA ALA A 22 11.05 -1.42 -7.54
C ALA A 22 9.59 -1.72 -7.89
N TYR A 23 8.78 -2.11 -6.91
CA TYR A 23 7.35 -2.29 -7.10
C TYR A 23 6.69 -0.97 -7.51
N SER A 24 6.95 0.10 -6.79
CA SER A 24 6.33 1.41 -7.01
C SER A 24 6.84 2.12 -8.27
N ILE A 25 8.05 1.81 -8.73
CA ILE A 25 8.59 2.26 -10.03
C ILE A 25 7.62 1.93 -11.15
N SER A 26 7.07 0.72 -11.17
CA SER A 26 6.20 0.27 -12.25
C SER A 26 4.80 0.89 -12.26
N ILE A 27 4.36 1.49 -11.15
CA ILE A 27 2.99 2.01 -11.00
C ILE A 27 2.64 3.03 -12.11
N PRO A 28 3.38 4.12 -12.32
CA PRO A 28 3.03 5.12 -13.34
C PRO A 28 3.22 4.61 -14.77
N PHE A 29 4.00 3.55 -15.00
CA PHE A 29 4.23 3.08 -16.37
C PHE A 29 3.22 2.07 -16.87
N ILE A 30 2.52 1.33 -16.03
CA ILE A 30 1.64 0.25 -16.49
C ILE A 30 0.66 0.75 -17.55
N PRO A 31 -0.08 1.86 -17.37
CA PRO A 31 -0.94 2.37 -18.42
C PRO A 31 -0.17 2.80 -19.69
N LEU A 32 1.00 3.41 -19.51
CA LEU A 32 1.84 3.83 -20.63
C LEU A 32 2.43 2.63 -21.39
N PHE A 33 2.90 1.62 -20.67
CA PHE A 33 3.41 0.37 -21.27
C PHE A 33 2.30 -0.35 -22.04
N LEU A 34 1.09 -0.43 -21.49
CA LEU A 34 -0.07 -1.01 -22.17
C LEU A 34 -0.39 -0.26 -23.46
N SER A 35 -0.42 1.08 -23.44
CA SER A 35 -0.80 1.88 -24.60
C SER A 35 0.32 1.98 -25.65
N SER A 36 1.56 2.30 -25.22
CA SER A 36 2.64 2.58 -26.16
C SER A 36 3.40 1.36 -26.63
N GLU A 37 3.52 0.31 -25.79
CA GLU A 37 4.35 -0.85 -26.05
C GLU A 37 3.55 -2.11 -26.41
N LEU A 38 2.32 -2.23 -25.89
CA LEU A 38 1.44 -3.38 -26.14
C LEU A 38 0.26 -3.06 -27.04
N GLY A 39 0.12 -1.80 -27.51
CA GLY A 39 -0.89 -1.41 -28.49
C GLY A 39 -2.33 -1.44 -27.95
N VAL A 40 -2.52 -1.23 -26.65
CA VAL A 40 -3.85 -1.16 -26.05
C VAL A 40 -4.41 0.24 -26.24
N ASP A 41 -5.22 0.45 -27.27
CA ASP A 41 -5.82 1.75 -27.62
C ASP A 41 -7.22 1.94 -27.03
N SER A 42 -7.92 0.84 -26.71
CA SER A 42 -9.29 0.87 -26.17
C SER A 42 -9.34 0.34 -24.73
N HIS A 43 -10.18 0.98 -23.91
CA HIS A 43 -10.41 0.56 -22.52
C HIS A 43 -9.12 0.48 -21.67
N LEU A 44 -8.20 1.42 -21.89
CA LEU A 44 -6.89 1.45 -21.21
C LEU A 44 -7.04 1.46 -19.67
N GLU A 45 -8.07 2.15 -19.17
CA GLU A 45 -8.43 2.21 -17.75
C GLU A 45 -8.73 0.83 -17.18
N MET A 46 -9.53 0.04 -17.92
CA MET A 46 -9.89 -1.33 -17.52
C MET A 46 -8.66 -2.25 -17.53
N TRP A 47 -7.86 -2.22 -18.59
CA TRP A 47 -6.63 -2.98 -18.69
C TRP A 47 -5.66 -2.66 -17.56
N SER A 48 -5.49 -1.37 -17.26
CA SER A 48 -4.66 -0.91 -16.15
C SER A 48 -5.20 -1.41 -14.82
N GLY A 49 -6.50 -1.27 -14.57
CA GLY A 49 -7.15 -1.77 -13.37
C GLY A 49 -6.98 -3.28 -13.19
N PHE A 50 -7.16 -4.06 -14.25
CA PHE A 50 -6.93 -5.52 -14.21
C PHE A 50 -5.46 -5.86 -13.96
N ALA A 51 -4.51 -5.16 -14.59
CA ALA A 51 -3.08 -5.40 -14.39
C ALA A 51 -2.65 -5.22 -12.93
N PHE A 52 -3.22 -4.25 -12.21
CA PHE A 52 -3.02 -4.10 -10.77
C PHE A 52 -3.80 -5.14 -9.97
N GLY A 53 -5.11 -5.27 -10.26
CA GLY A 53 -6.02 -6.10 -9.48
C GLY A 53 -5.67 -7.58 -9.48
N VAL A 54 -5.30 -8.15 -10.62
CA VAL A 54 -4.93 -9.58 -10.71
C VAL A 54 -3.67 -9.89 -9.91
N THR A 55 -2.73 -8.95 -9.82
CA THR A 55 -1.51 -9.11 -9.01
C THR A 55 -1.86 -9.19 -7.52
N PHE A 56 -2.68 -8.27 -7.03
CA PHE A 56 -3.10 -8.26 -5.63
C PHE A 56 -4.01 -9.43 -5.30
N LEU A 57 -4.93 -9.79 -6.19
CA LEU A 57 -5.79 -10.98 -6.04
C LEU A 57 -4.95 -12.25 -5.89
N ALA A 58 -4.01 -12.47 -6.81
CA ALA A 58 -3.13 -13.63 -6.78
C ALA A 58 -2.28 -13.66 -5.50
N SER A 59 -1.75 -12.51 -5.08
CA SER A 59 -0.98 -12.39 -3.83
C SER A 59 -1.84 -12.69 -2.60
N ALA A 60 -3.07 -12.18 -2.54
CA ALA A 60 -3.98 -12.44 -1.42
C ALA A 60 -4.34 -13.91 -1.30
N LEU A 61 -4.65 -14.57 -2.41
CA LEU A 61 -5.02 -15.99 -2.44
C LEU A 61 -3.88 -16.92 -2.01
N ILE A 62 -2.65 -16.62 -2.43
CA ILE A 62 -1.48 -17.48 -2.15
C ILE A 62 -0.80 -17.18 -0.82
N SER A 63 -1.05 -16.00 -0.23
CA SER A 63 -0.38 -15.54 0.99
C SER A 63 -0.44 -16.54 2.17
N PRO A 64 -1.59 -17.19 2.48
CA PRO A 64 -1.65 -18.20 3.55
C PRO A 64 -0.75 -19.41 3.29
N PHE A 65 -0.62 -19.81 2.02
CA PHE A 65 0.26 -20.92 1.63
C PHE A 65 1.73 -20.58 1.91
N TRP A 66 2.20 -19.41 1.45
CA TRP A 66 3.58 -18.96 1.70
C TRP A 66 3.84 -18.71 3.18
N GLY A 67 2.85 -18.21 3.93
CA GLY A 67 2.93 -18.07 5.38
C GLY A 67 3.18 -19.42 6.07
N SER A 68 2.41 -20.45 5.70
CA SER A 68 2.56 -21.80 6.25
C SER A 68 3.92 -22.43 5.90
N LEU A 69 4.45 -22.16 4.68
CA LEU A 69 5.78 -22.59 4.29
C LEU A 69 6.87 -21.84 5.06
N ALA A 70 6.69 -20.55 5.31
CA ALA A 70 7.62 -19.76 6.12
C ALA A 70 7.71 -20.28 7.56
N ASP A 71 6.58 -20.73 8.13
CA ASP A 71 6.56 -21.35 9.46
C ASP A 71 7.22 -22.74 9.48
N LYS A 72 7.25 -23.45 8.34
CA LYS A 72 7.84 -24.78 8.22
C LYS A 72 9.33 -24.76 7.88
N TYR A 73 9.72 -23.90 6.94
CA TYR A 73 11.08 -23.89 6.37
C TYR A 73 11.91 -22.68 6.76
N GLY A 74 11.32 -21.72 7.47
CA GLY A 74 11.96 -20.46 7.84
C GLY A 74 11.54 -19.28 6.93
N ARG A 75 11.75 -18.11 7.45
CA ARG A 75 11.36 -16.84 6.80
C ARG A 75 12.40 -16.35 5.80
N LYS A 76 13.69 -16.57 6.10
CA LYS A 76 14.78 -16.22 5.19
C LYS A 76 14.70 -16.94 3.84
N PRO A 77 14.46 -18.26 3.74
CA PRO A 77 14.26 -18.93 2.45
C PRO A 77 13.09 -18.34 1.65
N MET A 78 11.98 -18.00 2.31
CA MET A 78 10.80 -17.39 1.64
C MET A 78 11.11 -15.99 1.12
N LEU A 79 11.88 -15.21 1.87
CA LEU A 79 12.36 -13.90 1.47
C LEU A 79 13.24 -13.99 0.20
N ILE A 80 14.22 -14.88 0.20
CA ILE A 80 15.16 -15.11 -0.92
C ILE A 80 14.39 -15.58 -2.15
N ARG A 81 13.52 -16.58 -2.00
CA ARG A 81 12.66 -17.09 -3.08
C ARG A 81 11.89 -15.95 -3.75
N SER A 82 11.17 -15.15 -2.93
CA SER A 82 10.34 -14.07 -3.45
C SER A 82 11.19 -13.02 -4.18
N GLY A 83 12.33 -12.62 -3.64
CA GLY A 83 13.22 -11.64 -4.26
C GLY A 83 13.73 -12.09 -5.63
N PHE A 84 14.29 -13.30 -5.73
CA PHE A 84 14.78 -13.81 -7.01
C PHE A 84 13.65 -14.05 -8.02
N SER A 85 12.52 -14.62 -7.58
CA SER A 85 11.39 -14.85 -8.47
C SER A 85 10.83 -13.54 -9.03
N LEU A 86 10.69 -12.51 -8.21
CA LEU A 86 10.23 -11.19 -8.68
C LEU A 86 11.23 -10.54 -9.63
N ALA A 87 12.53 -10.63 -9.36
CA ALA A 87 13.56 -10.12 -10.27
C ALA A 87 13.46 -10.77 -11.66
N VAL A 88 13.34 -12.10 -11.71
CA VAL A 88 13.15 -12.84 -12.96
C VAL A 88 11.89 -12.39 -13.69
N LEU A 89 10.77 -12.24 -12.99
CA LEU A 89 9.50 -11.80 -13.59
C LEU A 89 9.57 -10.37 -14.14
N TYR A 90 10.29 -9.46 -13.46
CA TYR A 90 10.55 -8.12 -14.00
C TYR A 90 11.40 -8.18 -15.28
N PHE A 91 12.45 -8.99 -15.32
CA PHE A 91 13.24 -9.19 -16.55
C PHE A 91 12.40 -9.80 -17.67
N LEU A 92 11.54 -10.77 -17.37
CA LEU A 92 10.64 -11.37 -18.37
C LEU A 92 9.64 -10.36 -18.92
N THR A 93 9.22 -9.35 -18.15
CA THR A 93 8.29 -8.31 -18.61
C THR A 93 8.84 -7.55 -19.82
N TYR A 94 10.15 -7.38 -19.91
CA TYR A 94 10.81 -6.74 -21.05
C TYR A 94 10.49 -7.42 -22.39
N PHE A 95 10.38 -8.76 -22.42
CA PHE A 95 10.16 -9.55 -23.62
C PHE A 95 8.67 -9.69 -23.99
N ILE A 96 7.76 -9.13 -23.22
CA ILE A 96 6.32 -9.22 -23.46
C ILE A 96 5.89 -8.22 -24.53
N HIS A 97 5.13 -8.70 -25.53
CA HIS A 97 4.55 -7.90 -26.61
C HIS A 97 3.03 -8.09 -26.74
N ASP A 98 2.46 -8.95 -25.90
CA ASP A 98 1.03 -9.25 -25.89
C ASP A 98 0.41 -8.83 -24.55
N PRO A 99 -0.72 -8.08 -24.54
CA PRO A 99 -1.34 -7.60 -23.32
C PRO A 99 -1.91 -8.72 -22.45
N TYR A 100 -2.39 -9.82 -23.02
CA TYR A 100 -2.89 -10.95 -22.23
C TYR A 100 -1.75 -11.69 -21.54
N LEU A 101 -0.63 -11.88 -22.24
CA LEU A 101 0.57 -12.48 -21.64
C LEU A 101 1.14 -11.59 -20.52
N PHE A 102 1.02 -10.26 -20.67
CA PHE A 102 1.36 -9.33 -19.59
C PHE A 102 0.49 -9.55 -18.35
N LEU A 103 -0.84 -9.71 -18.51
CA LEU A 103 -1.72 -10.02 -17.38
C LEU A 103 -1.37 -11.36 -16.71
N VAL A 104 -1.03 -12.39 -17.51
CA VAL A 104 -0.56 -13.67 -16.97
C VAL A 104 0.71 -13.48 -16.13
N LEU A 105 1.66 -12.69 -16.61
CA LEU A 105 2.88 -12.39 -15.89
C LEU A 105 2.59 -11.63 -14.58
N ARG A 106 1.63 -10.71 -14.60
CA ARG A 106 1.14 -9.99 -13.40
C ARG A 106 0.54 -10.93 -12.36
N VAL A 107 -0.20 -11.98 -12.79
CA VAL A 107 -0.67 -13.04 -11.89
C VAL A 107 0.52 -13.76 -11.25
N PHE A 108 1.54 -14.15 -12.02
CA PHE A 108 2.74 -14.79 -11.48
C PHE A 108 3.52 -13.88 -10.52
N GLN A 109 3.59 -12.57 -10.80
CA GLN A 109 4.17 -11.61 -9.86
C GLN A 109 3.42 -11.62 -8.52
N GLY A 110 2.10 -11.68 -8.53
CA GLY A 110 1.28 -11.84 -7.33
C GLY A 110 1.53 -13.16 -6.61
N LEU A 111 1.49 -14.30 -7.34
CA LEU A 111 1.69 -15.63 -6.78
C LEU A 111 3.07 -15.81 -6.12
N LEU A 112 4.11 -15.20 -6.66
CA LEU A 112 5.49 -15.31 -6.17
C LEU A 112 5.89 -14.15 -5.26
N ALA A 113 5.02 -13.17 -5.02
CA ALA A 113 5.22 -12.09 -4.09
C ALA A 113 5.43 -12.59 -2.64
N GLY A 114 5.84 -11.71 -1.74
CA GLY A 114 5.98 -12.02 -0.32
C GLY A 114 7.28 -11.54 0.33
N TYR A 115 8.12 -10.79 -0.40
CA TYR A 115 9.39 -10.27 0.13
C TYR A 115 9.18 -9.40 1.38
N VAL A 116 8.31 -8.40 1.28
CA VAL A 116 8.07 -7.43 2.37
C VAL A 116 7.48 -8.11 3.62
N PRO A 117 6.39 -8.90 3.55
CA PRO A 117 5.87 -9.58 4.72
C PRO A 117 6.85 -10.59 5.33
N ALA A 118 7.65 -11.30 4.50
CA ALA A 118 8.69 -12.20 5.01
C ALA A 118 9.81 -11.44 5.75
N ALA A 119 10.23 -10.27 5.24
CA ALA A 119 11.21 -9.41 5.88
C ALA A 119 10.71 -8.87 7.23
N ILE A 120 9.47 -8.38 7.28
CA ILE A 120 8.83 -7.89 8.50
C ILE A 120 8.74 -9.02 9.54
N ALA A 121 8.30 -10.20 9.12
CA ALA A 121 8.20 -11.35 9.99
C ALA A 121 9.59 -11.82 10.52
N LEU A 122 10.63 -11.75 9.67
CA LEU A 122 12.00 -12.09 10.07
C LEU A 122 12.55 -11.09 11.10
N VAL A 123 12.28 -9.78 10.93
CA VAL A 123 12.63 -8.76 11.94
C VAL A 123 11.89 -9.02 13.25
N ALA A 124 10.57 -9.27 13.18
CA ALA A 124 9.75 -9.48 14.37
C ALA A 124 10.27 -10.64 15.24
N THR A 125 10.71 -11.74 14.61
CA THR A 125 11.20 -12.92 15.35
C THR A 125 12.65 -12.84 15.80
N ASN A 126 13.48 -12.08 15.11
CA ASN A 126 14.91 -11.96 15.46
C ASN A 126 15.22 -10.77 16.36
N THR A 127 14.22 -9.96 16.71
CA THR A 127 14.37 -8.78 17.56
C THR A 127 13.92 -9.13 18.99
N PRO A 128 14.65 -8.71 20.04
CA PRO A 128 14.22 -8.88 21.42
C PRO A 128 12.82 -8.29 21.64
N GLU A 129 11.98 -8.95 22.42
CA GLU A 129 10.57 -8.62 22.61
C GLU A 129 10.34 -7.14 22.97
N ASN A 130 11.16 -6.59 23.89
CA ASN A 130 11.09 -5.19 24.33
C ASN A 130 11.52 -4.17 23.25
N LYS A 131 12.05 -4.60 22.10
CA LYS A 131 12.50 -3.76 20.96
C LYS A 131 11.72 -4.04 19.69
N THR A 132 10.85 -5.05 19.64
CA THR A 132 10.13 -5.47 18.45
C THR A 132 9.26 -4.33 17.89
N GLY A 133 8.52 -3.61 18.73
CA GLY A 133 7.72 -2.47 18.31
C GLY A 133 8.53 -1.37 17.63
N TYR A 134 9.72 -1.04 18.18
CA TYR A 134 10.65 -0.09 17.58
C TYR A 134 11.18 -0.58 16.22
N ALA A 135 11.59 -1.83 16.14
CA ALA A 135 12.12 -2.41 14.90
C ALA A 135 11.07 -2.46 13.79
N LEU A 136 9.82 -2.84 14.11
CA LEU A 136 8.71 -2.84 13.15
C LEU A 136 8.33 -1.42 12.70
N GLY A 137 8.40 -0.44 13.59
CA GLY A 137 8.24 0.97 13.24
C GLY A 137 9.28 1.44 12.21
N ILE A 138 10.55 1.06 12.39
CA ILE A 138 11.62 1.33 11.41
C ILE A 138 11.33 0.61 10.10
N MET A 139 10.93 -0.67 10.11
CA MET A 139 10.60 -1.41 8.88
C MET A 139 9.47 -0.74 8.09
N ALA A 140 8.47 -0.19 8.76
CA ALA A 140 7.39 0.54 8.11
C ALA A 140 7.89 1.78 7.33
N THR A 141 8.95 2.45 7.83
CA THR A 141 9.55 3.58 7.11
C THR A 141 10.21 3.16 5.79
N ALA A 142 10.76 1.94 5.72
CA ALA A 142 11.38 1.43 4.49
C ALA A 142 10.34 1.29 3.37
N GLY A 143 9.20 0.64 3.67
CA GLY A 143 8.09 0.49 2.73
C GLY A 143 7.52 1.83 2.28
N ALA A 144 7.27 2.73 3.24
CA ALA A 144 6.71 4.05 2.95
C ALA A 144 7.66 4.89 2.07
N THR A 145 8.95 4.96 2.40
CA THR A 145 9.94 5.71 1.63
C THR A 145 10.12 5.13 0.23
N GLY A 146 10.19 3.79 0.11
CA GLY A 146 10.26 3.12 -1.19
C GLY A 146 9.02 3.38 -2.05
N GLY A 147 7.83 3.33 -1.44
CA GLY A 147 6.57 3.64 -2.11
C GLY A 147 6.47 5.06 -2.64
N ILE A 148 7.05 6.03 -1.92
CA ILE A 148 7.04 7.45 -2.32
C ILE A 148 8.10 7.75 -3.38
N MET A 149 9.32 7.21 -3.19
CA MET A 149 10.42 7.45 -4.12
C MET A 149 10.28 6.67 -5.43
N GLY A 150 9.65 5.49 -5.38
CA GLY A 150 9.51 4.62 -6.55
C GLY A 150 8.92 5.31 -7.77
N PRO A 151 7.73 5.92 -7.69
CA PRO A 151 7.11 6.58 -8.83
C PRO A 151 7.94 7.72 -9.42
N LEU A 152 8.64 8.50 -8.56
CA LEU A 152 9.52 9.57 -9.01
C LEU A 152 10.77 9.02 -9.72
N VAL A 153 11.46 8.08 -9.07
CA VAL A 153 12.62 7.38 -9.68
C VAL A 153 12.21 6.73 -10.99
N GLY A 154 11.06 6.08 -10.98
CA GLY A 154 10.49 5.47 -12.13
C GLY A 154 10.22 6.43 -13.27
N GLY A 155 9.57 7.56 -12.99
CA GLY A 155 9.33 8.61 -13.97
C GLY A 155 10.63 9.14 -14.60
N VAL A 156 11.66 9.36 -13.77
CA VAL A 156 12.99 9.77 -14.25
C VAL A 156 13.65 8.68 -15.08
N VAL A 157 13.67 7.44 -14.59
CA VAL A 157 14.29 6.30 -15.30
C VAL A 157 13.63 6.09 -16.66
N SER A 158 12.30 6.11 -16.74
CA SER A 158 11.60 5.90 -18.00
C SER A 158 11.83 7.03 -19.02
N LEU A 159 12.06 8.25 -18.55
CA LEU A 159 12.42 9.37 -19.43
C LEU A 159 13.73 9.14 -20.15
N PHE A 160 14.73 8.54 -19.47
CA PHE A 160 16.07 8.32 -20.03
C PHE A 160 16.21 7.01 -20.80
N ILE A 161 15.60 5.93 -20.34
CA ILE A 161 15.81 4.59 -20.92
C ILE A 161 14.55 3.96 -21.52
N GLY A 162 13.37 4.58 -21.35
CA GLY A 162 12.10 4.07 -21.85
C GLY A 162 11.26 3.30 -20.83
N ASN A 163 9.97 3.11 -21.14
CA ASN A 163 9.03 2.44 -20.25
C ASN A 163 9.32 0.94 -20.13
N ARG A 164 9.70 0.30 -21.23
CA ARG A 164 10.00 -1.14 -21.31
C ARG A 164 11.27 -1.47 -20.54
N GLU A 165 12.32 -0.69 -20.73
CA GLU A 165 13.61 -0.84 -20.07
C GLU A 165 13.53 -0.57 -18.56
N SER A 166 12.56 0.23 -18.12
CA SER A 166 12.32 0.50 -16.71
C SER A 166 11.94 -0.77 -15.92
N PHE A 167 11.36 -1.78 -16.58
CA PHE A 167 11.15 -3.10 -15.94
C PHE A 167 12.46 -3.84 -15.71
N ILE A 168 13.44 -3.73 -16.63
CA ILE A 168 14.79 -4.27 -16.41
C ILE A 168 15.44 -3.60 -15.20
N PHE A 169 15.35 -2.27 -15.12
CA PHE A 169 15.88 -1.52 -13.98
C PHE A 169 15.23 -1.97 -12.67
N SER A 170 13.89 -2.12 -12.64
CA SER A 170 13.17 -2.66 -11.47
C SER A 170 13.64 -4.07 -11.11
N GLY A 171 13.88 -4.92 -12.11
CA GLY A 171 14.43 -6.27 -11.94
C GLY A 171 15.80 -6.24 -11.25
N PHE A 172 16.70 -5.36 -11.67
CA PHE A 172 18.01 -5.19 -11.04
C PHE A 172 17.88 -4.68 -9.60
N VAL A 173 17.01 -3.74 -9.31
CA VAL A 173 16.77 -3.21 -7.96
C VAL A 173 16.27 -4.32 -7.01
N VAL A 174 15.32 -5.16 -7.47
CA VAL A 174 14.86 -6.32 -6.68
C VAL A 174 15.95 -7.38 -6.53
N LEU A 175 16.73 -7.62 -7.60
CA LEU A 175 17.85 -8.57 -7.55
C LEU A 175 18.87 -8.15 -6.49
N VAL A 176 19.23 -6.87 -6.42
CA VAL A 176 20.10 -6.33 -5.38
C VAL A 176 19.52 -6.55 -3.99
N ALA A 177 18.21 -6.31 -3.81
CA ALA A 177 17.51 -6.59 -2.54
C ALA A 177 17.63 -8.09 -2.16
N ALA A 178 17.42 -9.00 -3.13
CA ALA A 178 17.51 -10.43 -2.93
C ALA A 178 18.94 -10.88 -2.57
N LEU A 179 19.95 -10.34 -3.23
CA LEU A 179 21.36 -10.61 -2.95
C LEU A 179 21.76 -10.10 -1.55
N ILE A 180 21.38 -8.87 -1.20
CA ILE A 180 21.61 -8.32 0.14
C ILE A 180 20.99 -9.23 1.20
N ALA A 181 19.74 -9.66 1.01
CA ALA A 181 19.08 -10.57 1.94
C ALA A 181 19.77 -11.93 2.01
N THR A 182 20.24 -12.48 0.89
CA THR A 182 20.91 -13.78 0.82
C THR A 182 22.19 -13.80 1.63
N PHE A 183 23.05 -12.80 1.43
CA PHE A 183 24.39 -12.79 2.02
C PHE A 183 24.44 -12.19 3.42
N PHE A 184 23.59 -11.22 3.72
CA PHE A 184 23.69 -10.44 4.95
C PHE A 184 22.58 -10.68 5.96
N ALA A 185 21.38 -11.12 5.56
CA ALA A 185 20.31 -11.44 6.51
C ALA A 185 20.60 -12.77 7.23
N LYS A 186 20.32 -12.81 8.54
CA LYS A 186 20.44 -14.03 9.35
C LYS A 186 19.11 -14.34 10.03
N GLU A 187 18.74 -15.62 10.06
CA GLU A 187 17.61 -16.14 10.82
C GLU A 187 18.17 -16.94 11.99
N THR A 188 18.18 -16.35 13.19
CA THR A 188 18.82 -16.93 14.38
C THR A 188 17.83 -17.62 15.30
N GLN A 189 16.55 -17.24 15.25
CA GLN A 189 15.50 -17.82 16.08
C GLN A 189 14.39 -18.36 15.17
N PHE A 190 14.47 -19.65 14.88
CA PHE A 190 13.43 -20.37 14.18
C PHE A 190 12.70 -21.30 15.18
N ASN A 191 11.55 -20.85 15.68
CA ASN A 191 10.73 -21.65 16.59
C ASN A 191 9.51 -22.22 15.86
N ARG A 192 9.42 -23.54 15.77
CA ARG A 192 8.33 -24.27 15.07
C ARG A 192 7.01 -24.32 15.83
N SER A 193 6.97 -23.83 17.08
CA SER A 193 5.88 -24.08 18.03
C SER A 193 5.26 -22.78 18.55
N GLY A 194 4.56 -22.02 17.71
CA GLY A 194 3.68 -20.95 18.18
C GLY A 194 2.22 -21.43 18.26
N PRO A 195 1.42 -21.11 19.31
CA PRO A 195 0.00 -21.43 19.34
C PRO A 195 -0.70 -20.68 18.21
N ARG A 196 -1.36 -21.42 17.33
CA ARG A 196 -2.19 -20.85 16.26
C ARG A 196 -3.55 -20.45 16.86
N SER A 197 -3.82 -19.16 16.94
CA SER A 197 -5.19 -18.70 17.20
C SER A 197 -6.08 -19.05 16.00
N SER A 198 -7.34 -19.42 16.28
CA SER A 198 -8.31 -19.69 15.22
C SER A 198 -8.75 -18.36 14.59
N VAL A 199 -8.54 -18.19 13.29
CA VAL A 199 -9.01 -17.02 12.52
C VAL A 199 -10.52 -16.81 12.70
N LYS A 200 -11.28 -17.89 12.88
CA LYS A 200 -12.73 -17.84 13.13
C LYS A 200 -13.06 -17.20 14.47
N ASP A 201 -12.30 -17.50 15.53
CA ASP A 201 -12.53 -16.94 16.86
C ASP A 201 -12.11 -15.47 16.90
N ASP A 202 -11.02 -15.10 16.22
CA ASP A 202 -10.59 -13.71 16.08
C ASP A 202 -11.62 -12.86 15.33
N LEU A 203 -12.18 -13.41 14.24
CA LEU A 203 -13.24 -12.74 13.47
C LEU A 203 -14.53 -12.63 14.30
N LYS A 204 -14.91 -13.67 15.04
CA LYS A 204 -16.07 -13.63 15.94
C LYS A 204 -15.90 -12.58 17.03
N HIS A 205 -14.71 -12.46 17.61
CA HIS A 205 -14.40 -11.42 18.61
C HIS A 205 -14.46 -10.01 17.99
N ALA A 206 -13.96 -9.84 16.78
CA ALA A 206 -14.04 -8.57 16.05
C ALA A 206 -15.49 -8.17 15.73
N LEU A 207 -16.31 -9.14 15.27
CA LEU A 207 -17.73 -8.94 14.94
C LEU A 207 -18.57 -8.55 16.18
N ALA A 208 -18.18 -9.01 17.35
CA ALA A 208 -18.85 -8.67 18.60
C ALA A 208 -18.62 -7.19 19.02
N ASN A 209 -17.53 -6.57 18.57
CA ASN A 209 -17.21 -5.19 18.87
C ASN A 209 -17.51 -4.27 17.68
N ARG A 210 -18.70 -3.63 17.71
CA ARG A 210 -19.16 -2.75 16.63
C ARG A 210 -18.20 -1.60 16.31
N ASN A 211 -17.57 -1.01 17.32
CA ASN A 211 -16.64 0.11 17.14
C ASN A 211 -15.36 -0.37 16.44
N PHE A 212 -14.85 -1.54 16.83
CA PHE A 212 -13.69 -2.15 16.20
C PHE A 212 -13.98 -2.53 14.75
N MET A 213 -15.16 -3.14 14.47
CA MET A 213 -15.59 -3.40 13.10
C MET A 213 -15.67 -2.14 12.24
N THR A 214 -16.16 -1.03 12.80
CA THR A 214 -16.17 0.26 12.09
C THR A 214 -14.75 0.70 11.71
N LEU A 215 -13.76 0.53 12.60
CA LEU A 215 -12.36 0.87 12.27
C LEU A 215 -11.80 -0.01 11.16
N LEU A 216 -12.11 -1.31 11.15
CA LEU A 216 -11.70 -2.21 10.08
C LEU A 216 -12.30 -1.79 8.73
N VAL A 217 -13.58 -1.46 8.72
CA VAL A 217 -14.28 -0.99 7.50
C VAL A 217 -13.70 0.34 7.03
N LEU A 218 -13.45 1.29 7.94
CA LEU A 218 -12.82 2.57 7.60
C LEU A 218 -11.40 2.39 7.07
N GLY A 219 -10.61 1.50 7.66
CA GLY A 219 -9.26 1.15 7.18
C GLY A 219 -9.27 0.60 5.76
N GLY A 220 -10.19 -0.33 5.49
CA GLY A 220 -10.42 -0.88 4.16
C GLY A 220 -10.90 0.19 3.17
N LEU A 221 -11.91 0.99 3.55
CA LEU A 221 -12.50 2.01 2.69
C LEU A 221 -11.50 3.11 2.29
N ALA A 222 -10.64 3.53 3.20
CA ALA A 222 -9.60 4.51 2.88
C ALA A 222 -8.53 3.92 1.95
N THR A 223 -8.10 2.68 2.17
CA THR A 223 -7.21 1.99 1.25
C THR A 223 -7.86 1.82 -0.12
N PHE A 224 -9.14 1.45 -0.16
CA PHE A 224 -9.94 1.37 -1.38
C PHE A 224 -9.97 2.71 -2.12
N SER A 225 -10.20 3.82 -1.39
CA SER A 225 -10.19 5.18 -1.94
C SER A 225 -8.87 5.55 -2.62
N VAL A 226 -7.74 5.11 -2.09
CA VAL A 226 -6.43 5.32 -2.73
C VAL A 226 -6.29 4.42 -3.95
N MET A 227 -6.59 3.14 -3.81
CA MET A 227 -6.36 2.11 -4.83
C MET A 227 -7.28 2.23 -6.04
N ILE A 228 -8.52 2.74 -5.86
CA ILE A 228 -9.46 2.96 -6.97
C ILE A 228 -8.93 3.99 -7.98
N LEU A 229 -8.14 4.97 -7.52
CA LEU A 229 -7.57 6.01 -8.36
C LEU A 229 -6.23 5.61 -8.98
N GLU A 230 -5.51 4.66 -8.39
CA GLU A 230 -4.13 4.32 -8.76
C GLU A 230 -3.96 4.03 -10.26
N PRO A 231 -4.76 3.16 -10.92
CA PRO A 231 -4.64 2.90 -12.34
C PRO A 231 -5.06 4.08 -13.23
N LEU A 232 -5.87 5.00 -12.69
CA LEU A 232 -6.47 6.11 -13.44
C LEU A 232 -5.58 7.36 -13.45
N LEU A 233 -4.70 7.54 -12.46
CA LEU A 233 -3.92 8.78 -12.33
C LEU A 233 -3.05 9.06 -13.56
N THR A 234 -2.35 8.06 -14.06
CA THR A 234 -1.50 8.21 -15.26
C THR A 234 -2.33 8.46 -16.51
N VAL A 235 -3.45 7.74 -16.65
CA VAL A 235 -4.38 7.97 -17.77
C VAL A 235 -4.94 9.40 -17.74
N TYR A 236 -5.27 9.87 -16.53
CA TYR A 236 -5.77 11.25 -16.37
C TYR A 236 -4.70 12.30 -16.66
N VAL A 237 -3.44 12.07 -16.27
CA VAL A 237 -2.31 12.94 -16.62
C VAL A 237 -2.16 13.05 -18.15
N MET A 238 -2.32 11.94 -18.90
CA MET A 238 -2.34 11.97 -20.36
C MET A 238 -3.53 12.78 -20.90
N GLN A 239 -4.73 12.64 -20.31
CA GLN A 239 -5.92 13.43 -20.70
C GLN A 239 -5.76 14.93 -20.43
N LEU A 240 -4.93 15.33 -19.45
CA LEU A 240 -4.58 16.73 -19.18
C LEU A 240 -3.56 17.31 -20.18
N GLY A 241 -3.19 16.58 -21.23
CA GLY A 241 -2.31 17.04 -22.30
C GLY A 241 -0.83 16.73 -22.08
N ALA A 242 -0.49 15.76 -21.22
CA ALA A 242 0.88 15.29 -21.10
C ALA A 242 1.31 14.58 -22.40
N ASP A 243 2.42 15.00 -22.98
CA ASP A 243 3.06 14.27 -24.06
C ASP A 243 3.49 12.89 -23.58
N ARG A 244 3.37 11.87 -24.45
CA ARG A 244 3.73 10.48 -24.10
C ARG A 244 5.17 10.36 -23.55
N SER A 245 6.09 11.20 -24.01
CA SER A 245 7.48 11.25 -23.56
C SER A 245 7.62 11.73 -22.09
N ASN A 246 6.74 12.61 -21.63
CA ASN A 246 6.81 13.21 -20.30
C ASN A 246 5.76 12.64 -19.32
N ALA A 247 4.80 11.86 -19.82
CA ALA A 247 3.68 11.35 -19.03
C ALA A 247 4.13 10.50 -17.84
N SER A 248 5.18 9.69 -18.00
CA SER A 248 5.77 8.91 -16.90
C SER A 248 6.32 9.77 -15.79
N LEU A 249 7.11 10.80 -16.13
CA LEU A 249 7.69 11.73 -15.16
C LEU A 249 6.59 12.53 -14.45
N GLN A 250 5.64 13.05 -15.22
CA GLN A 250 4.52 13.82 -14.66
C GLN A 250 3.67 12.95 -13.73
N SER A 251 3.37 11.72 -14.12
CA SER A 251 2.66 10.78 -13.24
C SER A 251 3.48 10.47 -11.98
N GLY A 252 4.77 10.23 -12.12
CA GLY A 252 5.67 10.02 -10.98
C GLY A 252 5.66 11.19 -9.99
N ILE A 253 5.65 12.43 -10.48
CA ILE A 253 5.53 13.65 -9.66
C ILE A 253 4.18 13.67 -8.91
N ILE A 254 3.07 13.34 -9.59
CA ILE A 254 1.73 13.31 -8.98
C ILE A 254 1.64 12.27 -7.85
N PHE A 255 2.14 11.05 -8.08
CA PHE A 255 2.18 10.00 -7.06
C PHE A 255 3.06 10.41 -5.86
N SER A 256 4.25 10.94 -6.13
CA SER A 256 5.19 11.35 -5.09
C SER A 256 4.73 12.58 -4.33
N ALA A 257 3.96 13.48 -4.94
CA ALA A 257 3.40 14.66 -4.26
C ALA A 257 2.52 14.26 -3.07
N VAL A 258 1.66 13.25 -3.22
CA VAL A 258 0.84 12.71 -2.13
C VAL A 258 1.73 12.09 -1.04
N GLY A 259 2.74 11.34 -1.45
CA GLY A 259 3.67 10.69 -0.52
C GLY A 259 4.48 11.69 0.29
N ILE A 260 5.04 12.71 -0.35
CA ILE A 260 5.80 13.79 0.30
C ILE A 260 4.89 14.56 1.28
N ALA A 261 3.69 14.91 0.84
CA ALA A 261 2.69 15.56 1.70
C ALA A 261 2.40 14.72 2.96
N THR A 262 2.26 13.41 2.77
CA THR A 262 2.03 12.47 3.87
C THR A 262 3.21 12.40 4.83
N LEU A 263 4.45 12.33 4.34
CA LEU A 263 5.65 12.34 5.19
C LEU A 263 5.74 13.60 6.06
N ILE A 264 5.41 14.76 5.48
CA ILE A 264 5.43 16.04 6.19
C ILE A 264 4.32 16.12 7.24
N ALA A 265 3.10 15.70 6.88
CA ALA A 265 1.91 15.96 7.69
C ALA A 265 1.61 14.85 8.73
N ALA A 266 1.96 13.58 8.47
CA ALA A 266 1.58 12.47 9.35
C ALA A 266 2.11 12.61 10.79
N PRO A 267 3.37 13.03 11.06
CA PRO A 267 3.84 13.23 12.43
C PRO A 267 3.10 14.35 13.15
N GLN A 268 2.68 15.38 12.41
CA GLN A 268 1.94 16.53 12.97
C GLN A 268 0.51 16.14 13.33
N TRP A 269 -0.16 15.36 12.45
CA TRP A 269 -1.46 14.78 12.73
C TRP A 269 -1.43 13.83 13.94
N GLY A 270 -0.37 13.05 14.11
CA GLY A 270 -0.18 12.21 15.29
C GLY A 270 -0.12 13.03 16.59
N LYS A 271 0.65 14.12 16.60
CA LYS A 271 0.72 15.05 17.74
C LYS A 271 -0.61 15.79 17.95
N PHE A 272 -1.27 16.20 16.88
CA PHE A 272 -2.55 16.89 16.96
C PHE A 272 -3.66 15.96 17.48
N GLY A 273 -3.65 14.69 17.04
CA GLY A 273 -4.58 13.65 17.51
C GLY A 273 -4.49 13.37 19.02
N SER A 274 -3.31 13.50 19.62
CA SER A 274 -3.17 13.38 21.07
C SER A 274 -3.83 14.54 21.83
N ARG A 275 -4.03 15.71 21.18
CA ARG A 275 -4.64 16.91 21.79
C ARG A 275 -6.14 16.99 21.55
N ILE A 276 -6.59 16.83 20.31
CA ILE A 276 -8.00 17.00 19.92
C ILE A 276 -8.77 15.67 19.84
N GLY A 277 -8.08 14.53 19.99
CA GLY A 277 -8.64 13.20 19.79
C GLY A 277 -8.45 12.66 18.37
N PHE A 278 -8.16 11.37 18.27
CA PHE A 278 -7.90 10.71 16.98
C PHE A 278 -9.16 10.58 16.11
N SER A 279 -10.33 10.52 16.70
CA SER A 279 -11.61 10.54 15.96
C SER A 279 -11.82 11.86 15.21
N ASN A 280 -11.45 13.00 15.81
CA ASN A 280 -11.53 14.30 15.15
C ASN A 280 -10.50 14.42 14.02
N VAL A 281 -9.27 13.93 14.23
CA VAL A 281 -8.27 13.89 13.16
C VAL A 281 -8.73 13.02 12.00
N LEU A 282 -9.31 11.86 12.29
CA LEU A 282 -9.88 10.96 11.28
C LEU A 282 -10.99 11.65 10.49
N PHE A 283 -11.91 12.34 11.19
CA PHE A 283 -12.96 13.13 10.55
C PHE A 283 -12.40 14.20 9.61
N ILE A 284 -11.45 15.02 10.09
CA ILE A 284 -10.84 16.10 9.31
C ILE A 284 -10.07 15.53 8.09
N GLY A 285 -9.32 14.45 8.29
CA GLY A 285 -8.57 13.79 7.23
C GLY A 285 -9.46 13.23 6.12
N LEU A 286 -10.54 12.52 6.49
CA LEU A 286 -11.51 11.99 5.54
C LEU A 286 -12.30 13.09 4.83
N LEU A 287 -12.73 14.13 5.56
CA LEU A 287 -13.47 15.24 4.99
C LEU A 287 -12.60 16.05 4.04
N GLY A 288 -11.39 16.44 4.47
CA GLY A 288 -10.44 17.19 3.64
C GLY A 288 -9.99 16.38 2.42
N GLY A 289 -9.71 15.08 2.59
CA GLY A 289 -9.41 14.18 1.48
C GLY A 289 -10.58 14.04 0.50
N GLY A 290 -11.81 13.93 1.02
CA GLY A 290 -13.01 13.85 0.21
C GLY A 290 -13.27 15.11 -0.61
N ILE A 291 -13.18 16.28 0.03
CA ILE A 291 -13.29 17.58 -0.66
C ILE A 291 -12.18 17.74 -1.68
N GLY A 292 -10.92 17.41 -1.33
CA GLY A 292 -9.79 17.44 -2.23
C GLY A 292 -10.00 16.59 -3.49
N ASN A 293 -10.58 15.38 -3.35
CA ASN A 293 -10.93 14.55 -4.50
C ASN A 293 -12.07 15.18 -5.34
N CYS A 294 -13.12 15.71 -4.73
CA CYS A 294 -14.18 16.38 -5.48
C CYS A 294 -13.67 17.59 -6.27
N LEU A 295 -12.74 18.36 -5.71
CA LEU A 295 -12.15 19.53 -6.39
C LEU A 295 -11.32 19.15 -7.62
N GLN A 296 -10.79 17.92 -7.69
CA GLN A 296 -10.07 17.43 -8.87
C GLN A 296 -10.95 17.30 -10.12
N PHE A 297 -12.26 17.34 -9.97
CA PHE A 297 -13.20 17.43 -11.11
C PHE A 297 -12.97 18.66 -11.98
N PHE A 298 -12.62 19.80 -11.36
CA PHE A 298 -12.49 21.11 -12.04
C PHE A 298 -11.10 21.33 -12.63
N VAL A 299 -10.16 20.42 -12.44
CA VAL A 299 -8.78 20.56 -12.89
C VAL A 299 -8.72 20.57 -14.43
N GLY A 300 -8.03 21.58 -14.96
CA GLY A 300 -7.75 21.72 -16.39
C GLY A 300 -6.28 21.54 -16.77
N HIS A 301 -5.36 21.70 -15.79
CA HIS A 301 -3.93 21.70 -16.03
C HIS A 301 -3.18 20.81 -15.04
N PHE A 302 -2.03 20.29 -15.48
CA PHE A 302 -1.16 19.43 -14.67
C PHE A 302 -0.77 20.04 -13.33
N ALA A 303 -0.40 21.33 -13.30
CA ALA A 303 0.04 22.01 -12.08
C ALA A 303 -1.08 22.11 -11.03
N GLU A 304 -2.31 22.38 -11.44
CA GLU A 304 -3.48 22.39 -10.56
C GLU A 304 -3.75 21.01 -9.98
N PHE A 305 -3.62 19.96 -10.82
CA PHE A 305 -3.78 18.60 -10.39
C PHE A 305 -2.74 18.21 -9.33
N GLY A 306 -1.45 18.54 -9.58
CA GLY A 306 -0.38 18.30 -8.63
C GLY A 306 -0.59 19.02 -7.29
N ALA A 307 -1.00 20.28 -7.32
CA ALA A 307 -1.30 21.06 -6.13
C ALA A 307 -2.46 20.45 -5.31
N LEU A 308 -3.56 20.06 -5.97
CA LEU A 308 -4.69 19.42 -5.29
C LEU A 308 -4.33 18.04 -4.75
N ARG A 309 -3.52 17.26 -5.47
CA ARG A 309 -3.02 15.96 -4.98
C ARG A 309 -2.12 16.12 -3.77
N PHE A 310 -1.27 17.14 -3.75
CA PHE A 310 -0.45 17.47 -2.58
C PHE A 310 -1.33 17.87 -1.38
N LEU A 311 -2.31 18.76 -1.57
CA LEU A 311 -3.27 19.15 -0.53
C LEU A 311 -4.09 17.94 -0.02
N TYR A 312 -4.57 17.09 -0.92
CA TYR A 312 -5.19 15.83 -0.55
C TYR A 312 -4.31 15.00 0.37
N GLY A 313 -3.02 14.86 0.01
CA GLY A 313 -2.04 14.13 0.81
C GLY A 313 -1.84 14.70 2.21
N LEU A 314 -1.82 16.04 2.35
CA LEU A 314 -1.70 16.71 3.66
C LEU A 314 -2.86 16.36 4.60
N PHE A 315 -4.09 16.36 4.11
CA PHE A 315 -5.26 16.01 4.91
C PHE A 315 -5.34 14.52 5.18
N PHE A 316 -5.16 13.71 4.14
CA PHE A 316 -5.29 12.25 4.23
C PHE A 316 -4.19 11.61 5.10
N ALA A 317 -3.05 12.29 5.28
CA ALA A 317 -1.94 11.85 6.13
C ALA A 317 -2.33 11.56 7.59
N GLY A 318 -3.40 12.20 8.10
CA GLY A 318 -3.92 11.94 9.44
C GLY A 318 -4.65 10.60 9.60
N PHE A 319 -5.02 9.96 8.50
CA PHE A 319 -5.87 8.77 8.51
C PHE A 319 -5.21 7.57 9.19
N TYR A 320 -4.07 7.10 8.67
CA TYR A 320 -3.41 5.89 9.18
C TYR A 320 -2.92 5.99 10.63
N PRO A 321 -2.30 7.10 11.07
CA PRO A 321 -1.96 7.28 12.48
C PRO A 321 -3.19 7.22 13.39
N SER A 322 -4.32 7.79 12.96
CA SER A 322 -5.56 7.80 13.74
C SER A 322 -6.16 6.40 13.86
N ILE A 323 -6.28 5.65 12.77
CA ILE A 323 -6.77 4.26 12.79
C ILE A 323 -5.90 3.40 13.72
N ASN A 324 -4.57 3.46 13.58
CA ASN A 324 -3.65 2.67 14.39
C ASN A 324 -3.75 3.02 15.89
N ALA A 325 -3.83 4.31 16.22
CA ALA A 325 -3.99 4.74 17.60
C ALA A 325 -5.34 4.31 18.19
N MET A 326 -6.41 4.35 17.39
CA MET A 326 -7.74 3.92 17.83
C MET A 326 -7.81 2.41 18.02
N ILE A 327 -7.18 1.60 17.13
CA ILE A 327 -7.06 0.15 17.32
C ILE A 327 -6.39 -0.15 18.66
N VAL A 328 -5.26 0.51 18.98
CA VAL A 328 -4.55 0.32 20.26
C VAL A 328 -5.42 0.67 21.47
N LYS A 329 -6.21 1.75 21.35
CA LYS A 329 -7.11 2.18 22.46
C LYS A 329 -8.31 1.26 22.65
N MET A 330 -8.79 0.61 21.60
CA MET A 330 -10.01 -0.22 21.63
C MET A 330 -9.74 -1.69 21.89
N THR A 331 -8.48 -2.10 21.91
CA THR A 331 -8.11 -3.51 22.03
C THR A 331 -7.24 -3.74 23.26
N GLU A 332 -7.51 -4.85 23.95
CA GLU A 332 -6.68 -5.33 25.05
C GLU A 332 -5.29 -5.73 24.53
N SER A 333 -4.27 -5.67 25.41
CA SER A 333 -2.87 -5.94 25.06
C SER A 333 -2.69 -7.27 24.32
N ASP A 334 -3.39 -8.32 24.77
CA ASP A 334 -3.29 -9.68 24.23
C ASP A 334 -3.96 -9.86 22.86
N PHE A 335 -4.90 -8.96 22.52
CA PHE A 335 -5.60 -9.00 21.24
C PHE A 335 -5.02 -8.04 20.19
N ARG A 336 -4.14 -7.09 20.57
CA ARG A 336 -3.62 -6.04 19.66
C ARG A 336 -2.99 -6.60 18.40
N GLY A 337 -2.14 -7.60 18.50
CA GLY A 337 -1.50 -8.21 17.34
C GLY A 337 -2.52 -8.77 16.35
N ARG A 338 -3.56 -9.44 16.86
CA ARG A 338 -4.67 -9.99 16.06
C ARG A 338 -5.52 -8.89 15.45
N ALA A 339 -5.77 -7.82 16.18
CA ALA A 339 -6.50 -6.65 15.72
C ALA A 339 -5.79 -5.97 14.53
N PHE A 340 -4.47 -5.80 14.60
CA PHE A 340 -3.68 -5.29 13.48
C PHE A 340 -3.69 -6.25 12.28
N SER A 341 -3.66 -7.55 12.51
CA SER A 341 -3.77 -8.55 11.43
C SER A 341 -5.14 -8.49 10.73
N LEU A 342 -6.22 -8.31 11.47
CA LEU A 342 -7.56 -8.12 10.91
C LEU A 342 -7.66 -6.82 10.10
N ASN A 343 -7.07 -5.72 10.61
CA ASN A 343 -7.00 -4.47 9.86
C ASN A 343 -6.18 -4.63 8.57
N GLN A 344 -5.06 -5.35 8.63
CA GLN A 344 -4.26 -5.67 7.44
C GLN A 344 -5.06 -6.49 6.42
N SER A 345 -5.87 -7.46 6.86
CA SER A 345 -6.75 -8.22 5.98
C SER A 345 -7.78 -7.33 5.29
N SER A 346 -8.41 -6.41 6.03
CA SER A 346 -9.36 -5.45 5.48
C SER A 346 -8.72 -4.55 4.41
N THR A 347 -7.52 -4.04 4.67
CA THR A 347 -6.78 -3.22 3.70
C THR A 347 -6.33 -4.02 2.48
N GLN A 348 -5.97 -5.30 2.63
CA GLN A 348 -5.63 -6.18 1.52
C GLN A 348 -6.80 -6.43 0.58
N PHE A 349 -8.02 -6.65 1.13
CA PHE A 349 -9.23 -6.73 0.30
C PHE A 349 -9.46 -5.46 -0.51
N ALA A 350 -9.27 -4.31 0.12
CA ALA A 350 -9.40 -3.02 -0.54
C ALA A 350 -8.35 -2.82 -1.66
N THR A 351 -7.11 -3.23 -1.40
CA THR A 351 -6.01 -3.18 -2.38
C THR A 351 -6.29 -4.09 -3.59
N MET A 352 -6.94 -5.21 -3.37
CA MET A 352 -7.33 -6.14 -4.43
C MET A 352 -8.47 -5.59 -5.29
N LEU A 353 -9.53 -5.06 -4.67
CA LEU A 353 -10.74 -4.64 -5.35
C LEU A 353 -10.63 -3.23 -5.95
N GLY A 354 -9.90 -2.33 -5.30
CA GLY A 354 -9.80 -0.92 -5.67
C GLY A 354 -9.41 -0.71 -7.14
N PRO A 355 -8.28 -1.25 -7.61
CA PRO A 355 -7.83 -1.04 -8.98
C PRO A 355 -8.77 -1.60 -10.04
N VAL A 356 -9.38 -2.77 -9.77
CA VAL A 356 -10.34 -3.39 -10.70
C VAL A 356 -11.59 -2.51 -10.83
N ILE A 357 -12.16 -2.11 -9.70
CA ILE A 357 -13.36 -1.26 -9.69
C ILE A 357 -13.03 0.11 -10.28
N GLY A 358 -11.87 0.67 -9.96
CA GLY A 358 -11.40 1.93 -10.53
C GLY A 358 -11.25 1.88 -12.04
N GLY A 359 -10.59 0.86 -12.56
CA GLY A 359 -10.43 0.64 -14.00
C GLY A 359 -11.76 0.46 -14.72
N VAL A 360 -12.68 -0.33 -14.17
CA VAL A 360 -14.03 -0.51 -14.74
C VAL A 360 -14.82 0.80 -14.74
N LEU A 361 -14.82 1.52 -13.62
CA LEU A 361 -15.50 2.82 -13.54
C LEU A 361 -14.90 3.84 -14.52
N GLY A 362 -13.57 3.94 -14.59
CA GLY A 362 -12.90 4.85 -15.54
C GLY A 362 -13.15 4.51 -17.00
N GLY A 363 -13.42 3.24 -17.32
CA GLY A 363 -13.82 2.79 -18.65
C GLY A 363 -15.30 3.05 -18.99
N ILE A 364 -16.16 3.27 -18.00
CA ILE A 364 -17.61 3.50 -18.20
C ILE A 364 -17.95 4.99 -18.10
N ILE A 365 -17.33 5.70 -17.14
CA ILE A 365 -17.58 7.14 -16.92
C ILE A 365 -16.26 7.92 -17.04
N PRO A 366 -16.30 9.21 -17.41
CA PRO A 366 -15.10 10.05 -17.41
C PRO A 366 -14.37 10.02 -16.07
N ILE A 367 -13.04 9.94 -16.08
CA ILE A 367 -12.21 9.81 -14.87
C ILE A 367 -12.50 10.92 -13.85
N ARG A 368 -12.85 12.13 -14.32
CA ARG A 368 -13.25 13.25 -13.45
C ARG A 368 -14.39 12.88 -12.49
N TRP A 369 -15.37 12.11 -12.96
CA TRP A 369 -16.48 11.64 -12.12
C TRP A 369 -16.05 10.57 -11.12
N VAL A 370 -15.03 9.77 -11.46
CA VAL A 370 -14.48 8.79 -10.49
C VAL A 370 -13.87 9.51 -9.28
N PHE A 371 -13.21 10.67 -9.50
CA PHE A 371 -12.75 11.51 -8.38
C PHE A 371 -13.91 12.00 -7.51
N VAL A 372 -15.02 12.42 -8.12
CA VAL A 372 -16.21 12.88 -7.38
C VAL A 372 -16.84 11.75 -6.58
N VAL A 373 -17.06 10.58 -7.21
CA VAL A 373 -17.60 9.38 -6.52
C VAL A 373 -16.73 9.00 -5.33
N ASN A 374 -15.41 8.97 -5.53
CA ASN A 374 -14.45 8.68 -4.48
C ASN A 374 -14.46 9.75 -3.38
N GLY A 375 -14.53 11.04 -3.75
CA GLY A 375 -14.65 12.14 -2.80
C GLY A 375 -15.91 12.07 -1.94
N ILE A 376 -17.06 11.80 -2.56
CA ILE A 376 -18.34 11.61 -1.85
C ILE A 376 -18.25 10.42 -0.87
N MET A 377 -17.66 9.32 -1.29
CA MET A 377 -17.45 8.14 -0.43
C MET A 377 -16.66 8.49 0.83
N LEU A 378 -15.57 9.27 0.71
CA LEU A 378 -14.78 9.72 1.86
C LEU A 378 -15.56 10.71 2.74
N ILE A 379 -16.36 11.60 2.18
CA ILE A 379 -17.21 12.54 2.92
C ILE A 379 -18.26 11.77 3.74
N ILE A 380 -18.90 10.77 3.12
CA ILE A 380 -19.87 9.91 3.83
C ILE A 380 -19.16 9.19 4.98
N ALA A 381 -17.96 8.65 4.76
CA ALA A 381 -17.17 8.02 5.81
C ALA A 381 -16.84 9.02 6.95
N ALA A 382 -16.48 10.26 6.63
CA ALA A 382 -16.25 11.30 7.62
C ALA A 382 -17.51 11.57 8.47
N ILE A 383 -18.67 11.69 7.85
CA ILE A 383 -19.95 11.91 8.56
C ILE A 383 -20.27 10.74 9.48
N LEU A 384 -20.03 9.49 9.02
CA LEU A 384 -20.24 8.29 9.85
C LEU A 384 -19.33 8.28 11.08
N VAL A 385 -18.04 8.64 10.92
CA VAL A 385 -17.10 8.78 12.05
C VAL A 385 -17.63 9.76 13.07
N ARG A 386 -18.13 10.93 12.64
CA ARG A 386 -18.65 11.96 13.54
C ARG A 386 -19.93 11.53 14.25
N ARG A 387 -20.85 10.84 13.56
CA ARG A 387 -22.13 10.36 14.16
C ARG A 387 -21.93 9.26 15.20
N GLN A 388 -20.91 8.43 15.05
CA GLN A 388 -20.69 7.29 15.94
C GLN A 388 -20.02 7.66 17.28
N HIS A 389 -19.52 8.90 17.45
CA HIS A 389 -18.81 9.35 18.67
C HIS A 389 -17.84 8.28 19.19
N ILE A 390 -17.00 7.75 18.29
CA ILE A 390 -16.20 6.54 18.55
C ILE A 390 -15.29 6.70 19.78
N GLU A 391 -14.81 7.92 20.07
CA GLU A 391 -13.98 8.20 21.25
C GLU A 391 -14.78 8.58 22.51
N ASP A 392 -15.94 9.19 22.39
CA ASP A 392 -16.72 9.62 23.57
C ASP A 392 -17.27 8.42 24.36
N LYS A 393 -17.60 7.32 23.67
CA LYS A 393 -18.00 6.06 24.30
C LYS A 393 -16.87 5.33 25.04
N LEU A 394 -15.60 5.70 24.80
CA LEU A 394 -14.45 5.17 25.52
C LEU A 394 -14.12 5.98 26.78
N ARG A 395 -14.67 7.19 26.90
CA ARG A 395 -14.50 8.06 28.06
C ARG A 395 -15.58 7.89 29.12
N SER A 396 -16.73 7.31 28.78
CA SER A 396 -17.72 6.92 29.77
C SER A 396 -17.24 5.66 30.49
N PRO A 397 -16.86 5.70 31.79
CA PRO A 397 -16.68 4.48 32.54
C PRO A 397 -18.01 3.73 32.46
N SER A 398 -17.95 2.43 32.23
CA SER A 398 -19.07 1.55 32.48
C SER A 398 -19.44 1.73 33.96
N THR A 399 -20.34 2.69 34.25
CA THR A 399 -21.08 2.71 35.52
C THR A 399 -21.87 1.42 35.54
N GLY A 400 -21.38 0.53 36.40
CA GLY A 400 -21.84 -0.83 36.55
C GLY A 400 -23.35 -0.93 36.82
N GLN A 401 -23.85 -1.98 36.37
CA GLN A 401 -24.81 -2.81 37.15
C GLN A 401 -24.43 -4.25 36.97
#